data_f4dc5161f92675bb3707743f3350fa21
#
_entry.id   f4dc5161f92675bb3707743f3350fa21
#
_cell.length_a   1.000
_cell.length_b   1.000
_cell.length_c   1.000
_cell.angle_alpha   90.00
_cell.angle_beta   90.00
_cell.angle_gamma   90.00
#
_symmetry.space_group_name_H-M   'P 1'
#
loop_
_entity.id
_entity.type
_entity.pdbx_description
1 polymer ?
#
loop_
_entity_poly.entity_id
_entity_poly.type
_entity_poly.pdbx_seq_one_letter_code
_entity_poly.pdbx_strand_id
1 'polypeptide(L)'
;MSEEKLRNKLWDIVNKEFNDFKNEQLQNSKEEIFENAFKISTLSDFVDMCDPECGCLKIDEVKALIKEKYPAHTLYNFYMKSDAGCISDLYESIWYRLNDLASRNNINKNKDNFER
;
A
#
# COMPACT_ATOMS: atom_id res chain seq x y z
N MET A 1 -7.61 6.56 18.07
CA MET A 1 -8.46 6.35 16.88
C MET A 1 -8.79 4.87 16.78
N SER A 2 -10.04 4.51 16.53
CA SER A 2 -10.45 3.12 16.44
C SER A 2 -9.87 2.44 15.20
N GLU A 3 -9.81 1.10 15.23
CA GLU A 3 -9.31 0.34 14.08
C GLU A 3 -10.15 0.62 12.83
N GLU A 4 -11.48 0.69 12.99
CA GLU A 4 -12.37 0.99 11.88
C GLU A 4 -12.05 2.34 11.25
N LYS A 5 -11.85 3.37 12.06
CA LYS A 5 -11.50 4.70 11.57
C LYS A 5 -10.15 4.71 10.85
N LEU A 6 -9.17 3.98 11.37
CA LEU A 6 -7.87 3.86 10.73
C LEU A 6 -7.96 3.16 9.38
N ARG A 7 -8.72 2.07 9.30
CA ARG A 7 -8.93 1.34 8.06
C ARG A 7 -9.65 2.19 7.03
N ASN A 8 -10.68 2.93 7.44
CA ASN A 8 -11.40 3.84 6.56
C ASN A 8 -10.51 4.99 6.08
N LYS A 9 -9.65 5.50 6.96
CA LYS A 9 -8.69 6.55 6.59
C LYS A 9 -7.73 6.06 5.51
N LEU A 10 -7.17 4.86 5.67
CA LEU A 10 -6.30 4.28 4.65
C LEU A 10 -7.06 4.09 3.33
N TRP A 11 -8.28 3.58 3.41
CA TRP A 11 -9.14 3.37 2.23
C TRP A 11 -9.33 4.68 1.46
N ASP A 12 -9.64 5.76 2.16
CA ASP A 12 -9.81 7.08 1.55
C ASP A 12 -8.51 7.57 0.90
N ILE A 13 -7.39 7.36 1.56
CA ILE A 13 -6.08 7.79 1.05
C ILE A 13 -5.73 7.03 -0.24
N VAL A 14 -5.86 5.71 -0.25
CA VAL A 14 -5.47 4.92 -1.43
C VAL A 14 -6.45 5.13 -2.59
N ASN A 15 -7.72 5.36 -2.32
CA ASN A 15 -8.68 5.67 -3.37
C ASN A 15 -8.38 7.02 -4.03
N LYS A 16 -8.04 8.03 -3.23
CA LYS A 16 -7.63 9.32 -3.77
C LYS A 16 -6.35 9.19 -4.59
N GLU A 17 -5.37 8.49 -4.07
CA GLU A 17 -4.11 8.23 -4.75
C GLU A 17 -4.35 7.56 -6.10
N PHE A 18 -5.18 6.53 -6.14
CA PHE A 18 -5.48 5.80 -7.37
C PHE A 18 -6.27 6.66 -8.37
N ASN A 19 -7.24 7.44 -7.89
CA ASN A 19 -8.00 8.35 -8.75
C ASN A 19 -7.10 9.41 -9.37
N ASP A 20 -6.18 9.98 -8.61
CA ASP A 20 -5.21 10.96 -9.12
C ASP A 20 -4.30 10.32 -10.18
N PHE A 21 -3.81 9.12 -9.91
CA PHE A 21 -3.00 8.35 -10.86
C PHE A 21 -3.78 8.04 -12.14
N LYS A 22 -5.02 7.60 -12.01
CA LYS A 22 -5.90 7.29 -13.13
C LYS A 22 -6.14 8.52 -14.00
N ASN A 23 -6.42 9.67 -13.37
CA ASN A 23 -6.62 10.92 -14.09
C ASN A 23 -5.36 11.35 -14.83
N GLU A 24 -4.20 11.14 -14.22
CA GLU A 24 -2.91 11.39 -14.86
C GLU A 24 -2.72 10.50 -16.09
N GLN A 25 -3.07 9.21 -15.97
CA GLN A 25 -2.99 8.27 -17.11
C GLN A 25 -3.90 8.68 -18.26
N LEU A 26 -5.06 9.22 -17.96
CA LEU A 26 -6.00 9.66 -19.01
C LEU A 26 -5.47 10.84 -19.83
N GLN A 27 -4.45 11.55 -19.34
CA GLN A 27 -3.76 12.61 -20.07
C GLN A 27 -2.71 12.06 -21.04
N ASN A 28 -2.34 10.79 -20.91
CA ASN A 28 -1.31 10.16 -21.70
C ASN A 28 -1.85 9.66 -23.05
N SER A 29 -0.92 9.37 -23.99
CA SER A 29 -1.30 8.73 -25.25
C SER A 29 -1.80 7.31 -25.02
N LYS A 30 -2.49 6.77 -26.02
CA LYS A 30 -3.00 5.39 -25.96
C LYS A 30 -1.86 4.38 -25.79
N GLU A 31 -0.73 4.61 -26.43
CA GLU A 31 0.45 3.76 -26.33
C GLU A 31 1.01 3.76 -24.91
N GLU A 32 1.08 4.92 -24.28
CA GLU A 32 1.58 5.05 -22.92
C GLU A 32 0.65 4.37 -21.93
N ILE A 33 -0.67 4.51 -22.11
CA ILE A 33 -1.67 3.84 -21.28
C ILE A 33 -1.51 2.33 -21.41
N PHE A 34 -1.32 1.84 -22.63
CA PHE A 34 -1.11 0.41 -22.90
C PHE A 34 0.16 -0.10 -22.21
N GLU A 35 1.26 0.65 -22.30
CA GLU A 35 2.52 0.30 -21.66
C GLU A 35 2.39 0.26 -20.14
N ASN A 36 1.53 1.11 -19.57
CA ASN A 36 1.30 1.19 -18.14
C ASN A 36 0.16 0.30 -17.65
N ALA A 37 -0.45 -0.51 -18.54
CA ALA A 37 -1.61 -1.34 -18.20
C ALA A 37 -1.34 -2.27 -17.02
N PHE A 38 -0.16 -2.88 -16.98
CA PHE A 38 0.23 -3.77 -15.87
C PHE A 38 0.25 -3.00 -14.54
N LYS A 39 0.86 -1.83 -14.53
CA LYS A 39 0.94 -0.99 -13.32
C LYS A 39 -0.45 -0.56 -12.85
N ILE A 40 -1.30 -0.14 -13.80
CA ILE A 40 -2.68 0.28 -13.50
C ILE A 40 -3.45 -0.86 -12.84
N SER A 41 -3.41 -2.04 -13.43
CA SER A 41 -4.08 -3.23 -12.92
C SER A 41 -3.55 -3.65 -11.55
N THR A 42 -2.24 -3.65 -11.38
CA THR A 42 -1.58 -4.05 -10.14
C THR A 42 -1.87 -3.06 -9.01
N LEU A 43 -1.85 -1.76 -9.29
CA LEU A 43 -2.22 -0.74 -8.31
C LEU A 43 -3.67 -0.89 -7.87
N SER A 44 -4.56 -1.19 -8.82
CA SER A 44 -5.97 -1.43 -8.50
C SER A 44 -6.12 -2.58 -7.49
N ASP A 45 -5.36 -3.66 -7.69
CA ASP A 45 -5.36 -4.80 -6.78
C ASP A 45 -4.87 -4.41 -5.37
N PHE A 46 -3.85 -3.57 -5.29
CA PHE A 46 -3.34 -3.10 -4.00
C PHE A 46 -4.32 -2.16 -3.30
N VAL A 47 -5.03 -1.34 -4.05
CA VAL A 47 -6.11 -0.52 -3.49
C VAL A 47 -7.20 -1.41 -2.89
N ASP A 48 -7.61 -2.44 -3.61
CA ASP A 48 -8.62 -3.39 -3.11
C ASP A 48 -8.15 -4.11 -1.83
N MET A 49 -6.86 -4.37 -1.73
CA MET A 49 -6.25 -4.98 -0.54
C MET A 49 -6.41 -4.09 0.70
N CYS A 50 -6.54 -2.78 0.52
CA CYS A 50 -6.73 -1.81 1.59
C CYS A 50 -8.21 -1.62 1.97
N ASP A 51 -9.14 -2.33 1.31
CA ASP A 51 -10.56 -2.27 1.63
C ASP A 51 -10.78 -2.75 3.07
N PRO A 52 -11.46 -1.96 3.92
CA PRO A 52 -11.73 -2.37 5.30
C PRO A 52 -12.46 -3.70 5.40
N GLU A 53 -13.31 -4.02 4.44
CA GLU A 53 -14.09 -5.27 4.42
C GLU A 53 -13.25 -6.48 4.00
N CYS A 54 -12.11 -6.24 3.34
CA CYS A 54 -11.22 -7.32 2.90
C CYS A 54 -10.59 -8.05 4.08
N GLY A 55 -10.22 -7.32 5.15
CA GLY A 55 -9.53 -7.90 6.29
C GLY A 55 -8.13 -8.40 5.95
N CYS A 56 -7.55 -7.94 4.85
CA CYS A 56 -6.27 -8.40 4.35
C CYS A 56 -5.07 -7.84 5.11
N LEU A 57 -5.24 -6.68 5.74
CA LEU A 57 -4.16 -5.98 6.45
C LEU A 57 -4.39 -6.01 7.96
N LYS A 58 -3.30 -6.25 8.69
CA LYS A 58 -3.28 -6.10 10.14
C LYS A 58 -3.27 -4.62 10.50
N ILE A 59 -3.75 -4.28 11.69
CA ILE A 59 -3.86 -2.88 12.10
C ILE A 59 -2.51 -2.18 12.15
N ASP A 60 -1.44 -2.88 12.52
CA ASP A 60 -0.09 -2.30 12.52
C ASP A 60 0.37 -1.96 11.11
N GLU A 61 0.01 -2.77 10.13
CA GLU A 61 0.28 -2.54 8.73
C GLU A 61 -0.50 -1.33 8.21
N VAL A 62 -1.77 -1.21 8.61
CA VAL A 62 -2.61 -0.06 8.27
C VAL A 62 -1.98 1.24 8.82
N LYS A 63 -1.56 1.22 10.07
CA LYS A 63 -0.91 2.39 10.71
C LYS A 63 0.37 2.78 9.98
N ALA A 64 1.17 1.80 9.57
CA ALA A 64 2.40 2.06 8.83
C ALA A 64 2.12 2.66 7.45
N LEU A 65 1.12 2.15 6.75
CA LEU A 65 0.77 2.64 5.42
C LEU A 65 0.17 4.04 5.44
N ILE A 66 -0.59 4.39 6.47
CA ILE A 66 -1.16 5.74 6.61
C ILE A 66 -0.06 6.80 6.66
N LYS A 67 1.11 6.46 7.20
CA LYS A 67 2.25 7.39 7.28
C LYS A 67 2.94 7.61 5.94
N GLU A 68 2.69 6.73 4.96
CA GLU A 68 3.26 6.88 3.64
C GLU A 68 2.49 7.93 2.84
N LYS A 69 3.21 8.70 2.03
CA LYS A 69 2.59 9.71 1.18
C LYS A 69 1.69 9.07 0.11
N TYR A 70 2.15 7.94 -0.45
CA TYR A 70 1.43 7.21 -1.49
C TYR A 70 1.41 5.72 -1.14
N PRO A 71 0.50 5.28 -0.23
CA PRO A 71 0.52 3.90 0.26
C PRO A 71 0.39 2.84 -0.82
N ALA A 72 -0.48 3.05 -1.81
CA ALA A 72 -0.67 2.06 -2.89
C ALA A 72 0.60 1.92 -3.72
N HIS A 73 1.28 3.03 -4.03
CA HIS A 73 2.56 3.00 -4.73
C HIS A 73 3.66 2.37 -3.88
N THR A 74 3.60 2.54 -2.56
CA THR A 74 4.52 1.87 -1.65
C THR A 74 4.38 0.35 -1.76
N LEU A 75 3.16 -0.16 -1.78
CA LEU A 75 2.89 -1.58 -1.98
C LEU A 75 3.37 -2.06 -3.34
N TYR A 76 3.10 -1.28 -4.39
CA TYR A 76 3.56 -1.58 -5.74
C TYR A 76 5.08 -1.67 -5.79
N ASN A 77 5.79 -0.74 -5.17
CA ASN A 77 7.25 -0.73 -5.14
C ASN A 77 7.82 -1.96 -4.40
N PHE A 78 7.17 -2.38 -3.32
CA PHE A 78 7.54 -3.61 -2.63
C PHE A 78 7.41 -4.82 -3.56
N TYR A 79 6.31 -4.87 -4.30
CA TYR A 79 6.08 -5.94 -5.26
C TYR A 79 7.15 -5.98 -6.35
N MET A 80 7.46 -4.81 -6.92
CA MET A 80 8.45 -4.73 -8.01
C MET A 80 9.86 -5.09 -7.57
N LYS A 81 10.16 -4.97 -6.28
CA LYS A 81 11.45 -5.35 -5.72
C LYS A 81 11.52 -6.81 -5.31
N SER A 82 10.38 -7.52 -5.31
CA SER A 82 10.35 -8.93 -4.96
C SER A 82 10.58 -9.79 -6.20
N ASP A 83 11.18 -10.96 -6.03
CA ASP A 83 11.39 -11.93 -7.09
C ASP A 83 10.22 -12.92 -7.18
N ALA A 84 9.05 -12.53 -6.69
CA ALA A 84 7.89 -13.39 -6.65
C ALA A 84 7.43 -13.77 -8.05
N GLY A 85 7.41 -15.08 -8.32
CA GLY A 85 7.00 -15.60 -9.60
C GLY A 85 5.51 -15.91 -9.72
N CYS A 86 4.77 -15.90 -8.61
CA CYS A 86 3.34 -16.19 -8.60
C CYS A 86 2.63 -15.34 -7.54
N ILE A 87 1.28 -15.32 -7.62
CA ILE A 87 0.45 -14.48 -6.75
C ILE A 87 0.64 -14.81 -5.26
N SER A 88 0.76 -16.09 -4.90
CA SER A 88 0.94 -16.47 -3.50
C SER A 88 2.30 -16.00 -2.97
N ASP A 89 3.36 -16.09 -3.76
CA ASP A 89 4.68 -15.58 -3.38
C ASP A 89 4.66 -14.06 -3.29
N LEU A 90 3.89 -13.41 -4.16
CA LEU A 90 3.68 -11.97 -4.11
C LEU A 90 3.11 -11.52 -2.78
N TYR A 91 2.01 -12.11 -2.35
CA TYR A 91 1.39 -11.75 -1.07
C TYR A 91 2.33 -11.98 0.09
N GLU A 92 3.04 -13.10 0.09
CA GLU A 92 4.00 -13.43 1.13
C GLU A 92 5.14 -12.40 1.19
N SER A 93 5.69 -12.02 0.05
CA SER A 93 6.76 -11.01 -0.03
C SER A 93 6.28 -9.65 0.48
N ILE A 94 5.08 -9.24 0.11
CA ILE A 94 4.48 -7.99 0.58
C ILE A 94 4.28 -8.04 2.10
N TRP A 95 3.78 -9.16 2.61
CA TRP A 95 3.57 -9.34 4.04
C TRP A 95 4.86 -9.17 4.84
N TYR A 96 5.95 -9.77 4.39
CA TYR A 96 7.26 -9.61 5.03
C TYR A 96 7.69 -8.16 5.06
N ARG A 97 7.52 -7.44 3.97
CA ARG A 97 7.93 -6.05 3.88
C ARG A 97 7.04 -5.15 4.73
N LEU A 98 5.74 -5.41 4.78
CA LEU A 98 4.82 -4.68 5.64
C LEU A 98 5.10 -4.94 7.12
N ASN A 99 5.40 -6.17 7.48
CA ASN A 99 5.80 -6.51 8.86
C ASN A 99 7.08 -5.80 9.25
N ASP A 100 8.06 -5.73 8.35
CA ASP A 100 9.31 -5.01 8.58
C ASP A 100 9.04 -3.52 8.79
N LEU A 101 8.22 -2.93 7.95
CA LEU A 101 7.85 -1.51 8.05
C LEU A 101 7.13 -1.23 9.36
N ALA A 102 6.17 -2.06 9.75
CA ALA A 102 5.45 -1.92 11.00
C ALA A 102 6.39 -2.08 12.21
N SER A 103 7.32 -3.03 12.15
CA SER A 103 8.31 -3.25 13.19
C SER A 103 9.25 -2.05 13.36
N ARG A 104 9.70 -1.47 12.25
CA ARG A 104 10.54 -0.27 12.28
C ARG A 104 9.82 0.90 12.94
N ASN A 105 8.55 1.10 12.60
CA ASN A 105 7.74 2.16 13.21
C ASN A 105 7.54 1.93 14.70
N ASN A 106 7.31 0.70 15.11
CA ASN A 106 7.16 0.34 16.53
C ASN A 106 8.46 0.53 17.30
N ILE A 107 9.60 0.16 16.72
CA ILE A 107 10.93 0.35 17.32
C ILE A 107 11.21 1.84 17.51
N ASN A 108 10.97 2.65 16.49
CA ASN A 108 11.16 4.09 16.56
C ASN A 108 10.28 4.71 17.64
N LYS A 109 9.03 4.29 17.73
CA LYS A 109 8.08 4.76 18.71
C LYS A 109 8.53 4.40 20.14
N ASN A 110 8.99 3.18 20.34
CA ASN A 110 9.52 2.72 21.62
C ASN A 110 10.80 3.46 21.99
N LYS A 111 11.66 3.73 21.03
CA LYS A 111 12.89 4.48 21.22
C LYS A 111 12.59 5.90 21.67
N ASP A 112 11.64 6.56 21.04
CA ASP A 112 11.21 7.91 21.43
C ASP A 112 10.67 7.92 22.86
N ASN A 113 9.89 6.91 23.24
CA ASN A 113 9.40 6.78 24.60
C ASN A 113 10.52 6.54 25.62
N PHE A 114 11.58 5.87 25.20
CA PHE A 114 12.71 5.55 26.07
C PHE A 114 13.60 6.76 26.34
N GLU A 115 13.69 7.65 25.38
CA GLU A 115 14.51 8.86 25.48
C GLU A 115 13.84 9.96 26.32
N ARG A 116 12.60 9.77 26.71
CA ARG A 116 11.86 10.66 27.58
C ARG A 116 12.06 10.26 29.03
#